data_f4378be4a4c1ed2e653f5123e6a15458
#
_entry.id   f4378be4a4c1ed2e653f5123e6a15458
#
_cell.length_a   1.000
_cell.length_b   1.000
_cell.length_c   1.000
_cell.angle_alpha   90.00
_cell.angle_beta   90.00
_cell.angle_gamma   90.00
#
_symmetry.space_group_name_H-M   'P 1'
#
loop_
_entity.id
_entity.type
_entity.pdbx_description
1 polymer ?
#
loop_
_entity_poly.entity_id
_entity_poly.type
_entity_poly.pdbx_seq_one_letter_code
_entity_poly.pdbx_strand_id
1 'polypeptide(L)'
;MNGHNLLAHKLQKKGITYRMHDNAFLEISDVETAQKLSDRINPEGLHKILDVFAKRYCPIAESLGLGYTWTVQQIECATDIMFKQACDLEPLYDEIIRTAIFTVKPDNIAAFLGQRITYNCKKEVGTNYNQRILGTRIKHHMGDVSIKMYDKFGCVLRIESTCNDIGTFRVKRKVEHRDGSSTEQKAPLKKSIYSLYQLFTIMKAANYRYLEFVSSFDDHSGGKKNLTKATEAVKEKGRSYRGLNFFSPKDLLVLEVISRGEYMTFGMQGKDIRRHLEDISPSAMSRIFKRLRLHGIIERVQGTYKYFTTAYGKEVIAAGLTVRNLVLIPALA
;
A
#
# COMPACT_ATOMS: atom_id res chain seq x y z
N MET A 1 -2.34 13.94 22.80
CA MET A 1 -3.43 13.03 23.24
C MET A 1 -3.13 11.65 22.69
N ASN A 2 -3.20 10.62 23.51
CA ASN A 2 -2.97 9.24 23.08
C ASN A 2 -4.31 8.47 23.12
N GLY A 3 -4.78 8.00 21.96
CA GLY A 3 -6.06 7.29 21.83
C GLY A 3 -6.11 5.99 22.62
N HIS A 4 -4.99 5.25 22.72
CA HIS A 4 -4.91 4.01 23.50
C HIS A 4 -5.13 4.26 24.99
N ASN A 5 -4.54 5.31 25.56
CA ASN A 5 -4.75 5.68 26.95
C ASN A 5 -6.20 6.11 27.22
N LEU A 6 -6.84 6.78 26.26
CA LEU A 6 -8.24 7.15 26.39
C LEU A 6 -9.15 5.91 26.34
N LEU A 7 -8.85 4.94 25.47
CA LEU A 7 -9.56 3.66 25.44
C LEU A 7 -9.36 2.89 26.75
N ALA A 8 -8.13 2.79 27.24
CA ALA A 8 -7.80 2.14 28.53
C ALA A 8 -8.66 2.70 29.68
N HIS A 9 -8.74 4.04 29.79
CA HIS A 9 -9.58 4.69 30.78
C HIS A 9 -11.09 4.37 30.64
N LYS A 10 -11.58 4.29 29.40
CA LYS A 10 -12.98 3.91 29.13
C LYS A 10 -13.25 2.44 29.51
N LEU A 11 -12.30 1.54 29.24
CA LEU A 11 -12.40 0.12 29.61
C LEU A 11 -12.45 -0.03 31.14
N GLN A 12 -11.55 0.64 31.89
CA GLN A 12 -11.54 0.66 33.34
C GLN A 12 -12.89 1.12 33.92
N LYS A 13 -13.45 2.21 33.39
CA LYS A 13 -14.78 2.70 33.81
C LYS A 13 -15.92 1.70 33.60
N LYS A 14 -15.73 0.77 32.66
CA LYS A 14 -16.70 -0.30 32.37
C LYS A 14 -16.41 -1.60 33.09
N GLY A 15 -15.34 -1.68 33.88
CA GLY A 15 -14.91 -2.91 34.54
C GLY A 15 -14.35 -3.98 33.60
N ILE A 16 -13.97 -3.59 32.37
CA ILE A 16 -13.37 -4.50 31.38
C ILE A 16 -11.89 -4.64 31.68
N THR A 17 -11.43 -5.86 31.91
CA THR A 17 -10.01 -6.15 32.15
C THR A 17 -9.24 -6.21 30.85
N TYR A 18 -7.99 -5.74 30.87
CA TYR A 18 -7.11 -5.74 29.72
C TYR A 18 -5.65 -5.84 30.16
N ARG A 19 -4.80 -6.33 29.28
CA ARG A 19 -3.34 -6.24 29.39
C ARG A 19 -2.82 -5.34 28.29
N MET A 20 -2.10 -4.31 28.69
CA MET A 20 -1.52 -3.32 27.79
C MET A 20 -0.03 -3.22 28.05
N HIS A 21 0.79 -3.17 26.99
CA HIS A 21 2.22 -2.90 27.08
C HIS A 21 2.53 -1.72 26.17
N ASP A 22 3.20 -0.70 26.73
CA ASP A 22 3.42 0.57 26.07
C ASP A 22 2.07 1.14 25.53
N ASN A 23 1.94 1.38 24.26
CA ASN A 23 0.72 1.88 23.63
C ASN A 23 -0.01 0.81 22.81
N ALA A 24 0.03 -0.46 23.19
CA ALA A 24 -0.69 -1.53 22.51
C ALA A 24 -1.45 -2.41 23.50
N PHE A 25 -2.68 -2.76 23.17
CA PHE A 25 -3.45 -3.76 23.90
C PHE A 25 -3.03 -5.15 23.41
N LEU A 26 -2.65 -6.01 24.35
CA LEU A 26 -2.28 -7.40 24.08
C LEU A 26 -3.44 -8.37 24.37
N GLU A 27 -4.27 -8.03 25.36
CA GLU A 27 -5.44 -8.80 25.73
C GLU A 27 -6.55 -7.86 26.20
N ILE A 28 -7.79 -8.21 25.86
CA ILE A 28 -9.01 -7.51 26.32
C ILE A 28 -10.08 -8.57 26.57
N SER A 29 -10.69 -8.55 27.77
CA SER A 29 -11.69 -9.55 28.13
C SER A 29 -13.01 -9.46 27.37
N ASP A 30 -13.41 -8.26 26.95
CA ASP A 30 -14.59 -8.00 26.10
C ASP A 30 -14.19 -7.16 24.90
N VAL A 31 -13.78 -7.86 23.83
CA VAL A 31 -13.30 -7.25 22.58
C VAL A 31 -14.42 -6.49 21.87
N GLU A 32 -15.66 -7.00 21.89
CA GLU A 32 -16.77 -6.34 21.20
C GLU A 32 -17.11 -4.98 21.81
N THR A 33 -17.18 -4.91 23.14
CA THR A 33 -17.42 -3.63 23.82
C THR A 33 -16.22 -2.69 23.64
N ALA A 34 -15.00 -3.21 23.69
CA ALA A 34 -13.80 -2.42 23.44
C ALA A 34 -13.80 -1.81 22.02
N GLN A 35 -14.17 -2.60 21.00
CA GLN A 35 -14.30 -2.11 19.62
C GLN A 35 -15.33 -0.98 19.52
N LYS A 36 -16.53 -1.17 20.08
CA LYS A 36 -17.57 -0.13 20.12
C LYS A 36 -17.12 1.14 20.83
N LEU A 37 -16.32 1.02 21.88
CA LEU A 37 -15.74 2.17 22.60
C LEU A 37 -14.65 2.86 21.77
N SER A 38 -13.81 2.08 21.09
CA SER A 38 -12.76 2.59 20.19
C SER A 38 -13.36 3.36 19.01
N ASP A 39 -14.39 2.83 18.36
CA ASP A 39 -15.06 3.46 17.22
C ASP A 39 -15.69 4.83 17.56
N ARG A 40 -16.03 5.04 18.83
CA ARG A 40 -16.56 6.30 19.33
C ARG A 40 -15.45 7.31 19.73
N ILE A 41 -14.19 6.92 19.64
CA ILE A 41 -13.08 7.85 19.89
C ILE A 41 -12.88 8.68 18.64
N ASN A 42 -13.13 9.97 18.76
CA ASN A 42 -12.84 10.96 17.74
C ASN A 42 -12.26 12.23 18.39
N PRO A 43 -11.52 13.04 17.63
CA PRO A 43 -10.92 14.28 18.14
C PRO A 43 -11.90 15.46 18.19
N GLU A 44 -13.18 15.26 17.85
CA GLU A 44 -14.18 16.30 17.87
C GLU A 44 -14.37 16.86 19.28
N GLY A 45 -14.40 18.17 19.40
CA GLY A 45 -14.54 18.83 20.72
C GLY A 45 -13.27 18.85 21.57
N LEU A 46 -12.14 18.30 21.11
CA LEU A 46 -10.87 18.32 21.86
C LEU A 46 -10.46 19.76 22.22
N HIS A 47 -10.70 20.74 21.34
CA HIS A 47 -10.44 22.17 21.60
C HIS A 47 -11.11 22.67 22.87
N LYS A 48 -12.36 22.24 23.18
CA LYS A 48 -13.09 22.63 24.39
C LYS A 48 -12.37 22.15 25.66
N ILE A 49 -11.82 20.94 25.61
CA ILE A 49 -11.06 20.36 26.73
C ILE A 49 -9.77 21.15 26.93
N LEU A 50 -9.09 21.49 25.85
CA LEU A 50 -7.84 22.26 25.87
C LEU A 50 -8.08 23.70 26.36
N ASP A 51 -9.19 24.33 25.98
CA ASP A 51 -9.56 25.66 26.44
C ASP A 51 -9.80 25.67 27.95
N VAL A 52 -10.54 24.69 28.47
CA VAL A 52 -10.76 24.51 29.94
C VAL A 52 -9.43 24.28 30.65
N PHE A 53 -8.55 23.44 30.10
CA PHE A 53 -7.22 23.22 30.65
C PHE A 53 -6.38 24.51 30.67
N ALA A 54 -6.36 25.24 29.58
CA ALA A 54 -5.59 26.47 29.47
C ALA A 54 -6.10 27.56 30.45
N LYS A 55 -7.40 27.76 30.57
CA LYS A 55 -8.00 28.68 31.54
C LYS A 55 -7.61 28.35 32.97
N ARG A 56 -7.53 27.04 33.31
CA ARG A 56 -7.17 26.60 34.65
C ARG A 56 -5.68 26.74 34.97
N TYR A 57 -4.79 26.46 34.03
CA TYR A 57 -3.35 26.32 34.29
C TYR A 57 -2.52 27.46 33.70
N CYS A 58 -3.09 28.24 32.80
CA CYS A 58 -2.45 29.42 32.17
C CYS A 58 -3.46 30.57 31.96
N PRO A 59 -4.02 31.17 33.04
CA PRO A 59 -5.12 32.12 32.92
C PRO A 59 -4.72 33.51 32.36
N ILE A 60 -3.44 33.75 32.11
CA ILE A 60 -2.91 35.04 31.68
C ILE A 60 -3.57 35.57 30.38
N ALA A 61 -3.92 34.71 29.44
CA ALA A 61 -4.57 35.15 28.22
C ALA A 61 -5.96 35.73 28.48
N GLU A 62 -6.69 35.19 29.45
CA GLU A 62 -8.00 35.67 29.84
C GLU A 62 -7.93 37.05 30.49
N SER A 63 -6.91 37.32 31.34
CA SER A 63 -6.66 38.60 31.96
C SER A 63 -6.27 39.70 30.96
N LEU A 64 -5.71 39.29 29.80
CA LEU A 64 -5.34 40.18 28.70
C LEU A 64 -6.47 40.33 27.65
N GLY A 65 -7.64 39.72 27.87
CA GLY A 65 -8.74 39.75 26.91
C GLY A 65 -8.44 38.93 25.62
N LEU A 66 -7.43 38.02 25.66
CA LEU A 66 -7.01 37.19 24.53
C LEU A 66 -7.60 35.79 24.63
N GLY A 67 -7.90 35.20 23.48
CA GLY A 67 -8.24 33.78 23.38
C GLY A 67 -7.03 32.91 23.19
N TYR A 68 -7.20 31.58 23.42
CA TYR A 68 -6.18 30.59 23.11
C TYR A 68 -6.29 30.14 21.66
N THR A 69 -5.15 29.96 21.00
CA THR A 69 -5.06 29.42 19.65
C THR A 69 -4.32 28.11 19.69
N TRP A 70 -4.97 27.05 19.23
CA TRP A 70 -4.39 25.69 19.19
C TRP A 70 -4.02 25.34 17.76
N THR A 71 -2.76 24.96 17.56
CA THR A 71 -2.25 24.52 16.26
C THR A 71 -1.97 23.02 16.24
N VAL A 72 -2.13 22.40 15.07
CA VAL A 72 -1.75 21.03 14.80
C VAL A 72 -0.64 21.06 13.75
N GLN A 73 0.54 20.60 14.12
CA GLN A 73 1.69 20.53 13.20
C GLN A 73 1.89 19.12 12.68
N GLN A 74 1.87 18.14 13.58
CA GLN A 74 2.08 16.74 13.27
C GLN A 74 0.96 15.90 13.86
N ILE A 75 0.63 14.82 13.17
CA ILE A 75 -0.33 13.82 13.65
C ILE A 75 0.16 12.42 13.28
N GLU A 76 -0.12 11.47 14.16
CA GLU A 76 -0.02 10.03 13.92
C GLU A 76 -1.38 9.39 14.15
N CYS A 77 -1.77 8.49 13.25
CA CYS A 77 -3.01 7.73 13.33
C CYS A 77 -2.68 6.25 13.18
N ALA A 78 -2.88 5.49 14.25
CA ALA A 78 -2.67 4.04 14.27
C ALA A 78 -3.99 3.29 14.12
N THR A 79 -3.91 2.16 13.41
CA THR A 79 -4.94 1.13 13.33
C THR A 79 -4.29 -0.18 13.76
N ASP A 80 -4.78 -0.77 14.83
CA ASP A 80 -4.28 -2.01 15.42
C ASP A 80 -5.23 -3.16 15.14
N ILE A 81 -4.69 -4.28 14.69
CA ILE A 81 -5.39 -5.57 14.58
C ILE A 81 -4.75 -6.51 15.60
N MET A 82 -5.54 -6.90 16.60
CA MET A 82 -5.08 -7.80 17.66
C MET A 82 -5.31 -9.25 17.27
N PHE A 83 -4.32 -10.09 17.50
CA PHE A 83 -4.38 -11.54 17.34
C PHE A 83 -4.38 -12.19 18.72
N LYS A 84 -5.08 -13.33 18.85
CA LYS A 84 -5.15 -14.06 20.11
C LYS A 84 -3.80 -14.65 20.52
N GLN A 85 -3.03 -15.10 19.53
CA GLN A 85 -1.72 -15.70 19.72
C GLN A 85 -0.73 -15.18 18.70
N ALA A 86 0.55 -15.15 19.06
CA ALA A 86 1.62 -14.72 18.15
C ALA A 86 1.75 -15.63 16.91
N CYS A 87 1.52 -16.93 17.07
CA CYS A 87 1.54 -17.88 15.97
C CYS A 87 0.45 -17.65 14.90
N ASP A 88 -0.60 -16.89 15.23
CA ASP A 88 -1.63 -16.53 14.24
C ASP A 88 -1.18 -15.36 13.38
N LEU A 89 -0.40 -14.42 13.93
CA LEU A 89 0.10 -13.26 13.21
C LEU A 89 1.34 -13.57 12.37
N GLU A 90 2.26 -14.36 12.87
CA GLU A 90 3.59 -14.56 12.27
C GLU A 90 3.53 -15.01 10.79
N PRO A 91 2.83 -16.09 10.40
CA PRO A 91 2.76 -16.52 9.00
C PRO A 91 2.04 -15.50 8.11
N LEU A 92 0.97 -14.88 8.62
CA LEU A 92 0.25 -13.84 7.91
C LEU A 92 1.11 -12.59 7.71
N TYR A 93 1.90 -12.21 8.72
CA TYR A 93 2.77 -11.05 8.68
C TYR A 93 3.85 -11.20 7.60
N ASP A 94 4.44 -12.38 7.47
CA ASP A 94 5.44 -12.67 6.44
C ASP A 94 4.88 -12.51 5.02
N GLU A 95 3.66 -12.96 4.77
CA GLU A 95 3.00 -12.78 3.48
C GLU A 95 2.68 -11.31 3.18
N ILE A 96 2.11 -10.61 4.16
CA ILE A 96 1.78 -9.17 4.04
C ILE A 96 3.04 -8.34 3.81
N ILE A 97 4.13 -8.64 4.51
CA ILE A 97 5.42 -7.97 4.34
C ILE A 97 5.99 -8.16 2.94
N ARG A 98 5.99 -9.40 2.44
CA ARG A 98 6.44 -9.70 1.07
C ARG A 98 5.63 -8.91 0.05
N THR A 99 4.31 -8.92 0.20
CA THR A 99 3.40 -8.12 -0.63
C THR A 99 3.76 -6.64 -0.58
N ALA A 100 3.91 -6.09 0.60
CA ALA A 100 4.23 -4.67 0.77
C ALA A 100 5.60 -4.29 0.20
N ILE A 101 6.59 -5.18 0.25
CA ILE A 101 7.93 -4.94 -0.33
C ILE A 101 7.89 -5.00 -1.87
N PHE A 102 7.27 -6.04 -2.44
CA PHE A 102 7.46 -6.36 -3.85
C PHE A 102 6.40 -5.78 -4.77
N THR A 103 5.21 -5.44 -4.27
CA THR A 103 4.09 -5.03 -5.11
C THR A 103 3.72 -3.56 -4.99
N VAL A 104 4.10 -2.89 -3.90
CA VAL A 104 3.79 -1.48 -3.70
C VAL A 104 4.66 -0.61 -4.59
N LYS A 105 4.01 0.09 -5.53
CA LYS A 105 4.62 1.04 -6.46
C LYS A 105 4.35 2.49 -6.02
N PRO A 106 5.07 3.48 -6.54
CA PRO A 106 4.83 4.90 -6.21
C PRO A 106 3.38 5.35 -6.36
N ASP A 107 2.67 4.89 -7.40
CA ASP A 107 1.24 5.21 -7.60
C ASP A 107 0.36 4.64 -6.49
N ASN A 108 0.69 3.43 -6.00
CA ASN A 108 -0.01 2.84 -4.87
C ASN A 108 0.21 3.67 -3.60
N ILE A 109 1.47 4.09 -3.34
CA ILE A 109 1.78 4.95 -2.18
C ILE A 109 0.98 6.24 -2.23
N ALA A 110 0.95 6.91 -3.38
CA ALA A 110 0.16 8.12 -3.57
C ALA A 110 -1.34 7.87 -3.30
N ALA A 111 -1.88 6.75 -3.82
CA ALA A 111 -3.28 6.37 -3.61
C ALA A 111 -3.58 6.09 -2.13
N PHE A 112 -2.71 5.38 -1.41
CA PHE A 112 -2.88 5.14 0.04
C PHE A 112 -2.96 6.44 0.80
N LEU A 113 -2.05 7.36 0.51
CA LEU A 113 -1.93 8.64 1.20
C LEU A 113 -2.93 9.70 0.70
N GLY A 114 -3.83 9.35 -0.25
CA GLY A 114 -4.80 10.29 -0.81
C GLY A 114 -4.16 11.42 -1.61
N GLN A 115 -2.97 11.18 -2.16
CA GLN A 115 -2.20 12.10 -2.98
C GLN A 115 -2.31 11.72 -4.46
N ARG A 116 -1.84 12.59 -5.35
CA ARG A 116 -1.70 12.30 -6.78
C ARG A 116 -0.28 12.59 -7.23
N ILE A 117 0.29 11.67 -7.99
CA ILE A 117 1.53 11.90 -8.72
C ILE A 117 1.16 12.64 -10.00
N THR A 118 1.77 13.80 -10.20
CA THR A 118 1.66 14.60 -11.43
C THR A 118 3.05 14.80 -12.00
N TYR A 119 3.13 15.17 -13.27
CA TYR A 119 4.42 15.45 -13.94
C TYR A 119 5.28 16.46 -13.15
N ASN A 120 4.65 17.43 -12.49
CA ASN A 120 5.34 18.44 -11.68
C ASN A 120 5.50 18.05 -10.19
N CYS A 121 5.24 16.78 -9.84
CA CYS A 121 5.40 16.32 -8.47
C CYS A 121 6.87 16.24 -8.10
N LYS A 122 7.33 17.17 -7.26
CA LYS A 122 8.70 17.19 -6.71
C LYS A 122 8.84 16.42 -5.41
N LYS A 123 7.76 15.79 -4.93
CA LYS A 123 7.78 15.04 -3.67
C LYS A 123 8.56 13.75 -3.87
N GLU A 124 9.45 13.48 -2.94
CA GLU A 124 10.10 12.19 -2.85
C GLU A 124 9.07 11.12 -2.48
N VAL A 125 9.05 10.04 -3.25
CA VAL A 125 8.21 8.87 -3.03
C VAL A 125 9.10 7.65 -2.90
N GLY A 126 8.95 6.90 -1.82
CA GLY A 126 9.80 5.75 -1.60
C GLY A 126 9.31 4.79 -0.52
N THR A 127 10.05 3.70 -0.40
CA THR A 127 9.81 2.65 0.59
C THR A 127 11.10 2.38 1.35
N ASN A 128 11.02 2.41 2.68
CA ASN A 128 12.10 2.05 3.57
C ASN A 128 11.74 0.78 4.33
N TYR A 129 12.68 -0.13 4.39
CA TYR A 129 12.57 -1.41 5.04
C TYR A 129 13.63 -1.52 6.13
N ASN A 130 13.21 -1.90 7.36
CA ASN A 130 14.13 -2.09 8.48
C ASN A 130 13.81 -3.38 9.21
N GLN A 131 14.80 -4.24 9.35
CA GLN A 131 14.74 -5.36 10.30
C GLN A 131 14.87 -4.86 11.74
N ARG A 132 14.14 -5.50 12.63
CA ARG A 132 14.19 -5.28 14.08
C ARG A 132 14.36 -6.61 14.80
N ILE A 133 14.72 -6.58 16.08
CA ILE A 133 14.84 -7.80 16.91
C ILE A 133 13.51 -8.57 16.96
N LEU A 134 12.37 -7.87 16.95
CA LEU A 134 11.02 -8.43 17.03
C LEU A 134 10.23 -8.26 15.73
N GLY A 135 10.86 -8.45 14.58
CA GLY A 135 10.17 -8.37 13.29
C GLY A 135 10.69 -7.26 12.38
N THR A 136 9.91 -6.93 11.38
CA THR A 136 10.26 -5.97 10.34
C THR A 136 9.31 -4.81 10.31
N ARG A 137 9.80 -3.66 9.89
CA ARG A 137 9.00 -2.47 9.66
C ARG A 137 9.15 -2.01 8.22
N ILE A 138 8.03 -1.86 7.54
CA ILE A 138 7.96 -1.17 6.26
C ILE A 138 7.40 0.23 6.47
N LYS A 139 8.00 1.20 5.80
CA LYS A 139 7.53 2.59 5.73
C LYS A 139 7.48 3.04 4.28
N HIS A 140 6.29 3.36 3.80
CA HIS A 140 6.09 4.05 2.53
C HIS A 140 5.90 5.54 2.80
N HIS A 141 6.49 6.41 1.99
CA HIS A 141 6.39 7.86 2.19
C HIS A 141 6.23 8.61 0.87
N MET A 142 5.61 9.78 0.98
CA MET A 142 5.49 10.76 -0.09
C MET A 142 5.55 12.17 0.51
N GLY A 143 6.73 12.79 0.47
CA GLY A 143 6.99 14.07 1.14
C GLY A 143 6.73 13.98 2.65
N ASP A 144 5.87 14.84 3.17
CA ASP A 144 5.58 14.96 4.61
C ASP A 144 4.63 13.89 5.17
N VAL A 145 4.11 13.01 4.31
CA VAL A 145 3.15 11.97 4.72
C VAL A 145 3.77 10.60 4.55
N SER A 146 3.56 9.73 5.52
CA SER A 146 4.03 8.34 5.44
C SER A 146 3.04 7.38 6.06
N ILE A 147 3.14 6.11 5.68
CA ILE A 147 2.42 4.99 6.27
C ILE A 147 3.41 3.89 6.61
N LYS A 148 3.33 3.38 7.82
CA LYS A 148 4.18 2.31 8.35
C LYS A 148 3.32 1.10 8.65
N MET A 149 3.88 -0.07 8.44
CA MET A 149 3.33 -1.34 8.91
C MET A 149 4.40 -2.09 9.68
N TYR A 150 4.04 -2.62 10.82
CA TYR A 150 4.93 -3.43 11.65
C TYR A 150 4.13 -4.28 12.63
N ASP A 151 4.72 -5.36 13.00
CA ASP A 151 4.27 -6.16 14.11
C ASP A 151 4.65 -5.47 15.43
N LYS A 152 3.78 -5.53 16.41
CA LYS A 152 4.04 -5.03 17.75
C LYS A 152 3.81 -6.15 18.77
N PHE A 153 4.90 -6.51 19.47
CA PHE A 153 4.92 -7.57 20.50
C PHE A 153 4.48 -8.96 19.99
N GLY A 154 4.60 -9.22 18.68
CA GLY A 154 4.27 -10.51 18.07
C GLY A 154 2.77 -10.81 17.93
N CYS A 155 1.87 -9.97 18.46
CA CYS A 155 0.42 -10.24 18.43
C CYS A 155 -0.44 -9.05 17.99
N VAL A 156 0.16 -7.92 17.61
CA VAL A 156 -0.58 -6.77 17.11
C VAL A 156 0.00 -6.32 15.77
N LEU A 157 -0.76 -6.45 14.70
CA LEU A 157 -0.44 -5.82 13.42
C LEU A 157 -0.85 -4.35 13.49
N ARG A 158 0.14 -3.46 13.44
CA ARG A 158 -0.08 -2.02 13.45
C ARG A 158 0.17 -1.40 12.10
N ILE A 159 -0.81 -0.65 11.63
CA ILE A 159 -0.67 0.26 10.49
C ILE A 159 -0.77 1.68 11.03
N GLU A 160 0.25 2.49 10.77
CA GLU A 160 0.38 3.82 11.33
C GLU A 160 0.72 4.83 10.24
N SER A 161 -0.20 5.75 9.98
CA SER A 161 0.08 6.89 9.13
C SER A 161 0.57 8.08 9.95
N THR A 162 1.54 8.82 9.40
CA THR A 162 2.14 10.01 10.00
C THR A 162 2.06 11.15 9.00
N CYS A 163 1.69 12.34 9.46
CA CYS A 163 1.72 13.56 8.68
C CYS A 163 2.51 14.63 9.44
N ASN A 164 3.61 15.11 8.86
CA ASN A 164 4.48 16.13 9.45
C ASN A 164 4.07 17.56 9.06
N ASP A 165 3.37 17.74 7.94
CA ASP A 165 2.76 19.00 7.54
C ASP A 165 1.34 18.76 7.04
N ILE A 166 0.36 19.16 7.85
CA ILE A 166 -1.06 18.96 7.52
C ILE A 166 -1.52 19.80 6.33
N GLY A 167 -0.81 20.86 5.98
CA GLY A 167 -1.08 21.69 4.78
C GLY A 167 -0.91 20.92 3.47
N THR A 168 -0.26 19.75 3.52
CA THR A 168 -0.17 18.81 2.38
C THR A 168 -1.54 18.33 1.90
N PHE A 169 -2.51 18.20 2.79
CA PHE A 169 -3.87 17.80 2.43
C PHE A 169 -4.71 18.99 2.00
N ARG A 170 -5.41 18.84 0.90
CA ARG A 170 -6.30 19.87 0.34
C ARG A 170 -7.75 19.41 0.44
N VAL A 171 -8.57 20.21 1.09
CA VAL A 171 -10.00 19.95 1.26
C VAL A 171 -10.84 21.12 0.72
N LYS A 172 -12.11 20.86 0.39
CA LYS A 172 -13.06 21.90 0.05
C LYS A 172 -13.40 22.67 1.34
N ARG A 173 -13.09 23.94 1.38
CA ARG A 173 -13.34 24.81 2.52
C ARG A 173 -13.53 26.27 2.10
N LYS A 174 -14.14 27.05 2.96
CA LYS A 174 -14.25 28.49 2.83
C LYS A 174 -12.87 29.13 2.98
N VAL A 175 -12.48 29.93 2.01
CA VAL A 175 -11.24 30.70 2.00
C VAL A 175 -11.61 32.18 1.97
N GLU A 176 -11.11 32.91 2.93
CA GLU A 176 -11.26 34.38 3.03
C GLU A 176 -10.15 35.03 2.21
N HIS A 177 -10.51 36.00 1.41
CA HIS A 177 -9.61 36.80 0.58
C HIS A 177 -9.28 38.14 1.25
N ARG A 178 -8.22 38.77 0.80
CA ARG A 178 -7.76 40.05 1.36
C ARG A 178 -8.76 41.19 1.18
N ASP A 179 -9.65 41.11 0.21
CA ASP A 179 -10.73 42.05 -0.08
C ASP A 179 -11.98 41.85 0.81
N GLY A 180 -11.90 40.93 1.79
CA GLY A 180 -13.01 40.58 2.68
C GLY A 180 -14.02 39.59 2.06
N SER A 181 -13.89 39.24 0.79
CA SER A 181 -14.74 38.23 0.16
C SER A 181 -14.36 36.82 0.62
N SER A 182 -15.25 35.86 0.45
CA SER A 182 -14.97 34.48 0.77
C SER A 182 -15.51 33.55 -0.31
N THR A 183 -14.73 32.54 -0.69
CA THR A 183 -15.11 31.53 -1.68
C THR A 183 -14.92 30.13 -1.14
N GLU A 184 -15.80 29.19 -1.52
CA GLU A 184 -15.58 27.77 -1.28
C GLU A 184 -14.65 27.20 -2.36
N GLN A 185 -13.47 26.79 -1.97
CA GLN A 185 -12.52 26.21 -2.91
C GLN A 185 -11.67 25.11 -2.27
N LYS A 186 -11.03 24.29 -3.10
CA LYS A 186 -10.07 23.28 -2.64
C LYS A 186 -8.78 23.94 -2.21
N ALA A 187 -8.53 24.02 -0.90
CA ALA A 187 -7.38 24.68 -0.29
C ALA A 187 -6.68 23.79 0.75
N PRO A 188 -5.40 24.05 1.08
CA PRO A 188 -4.69 23.34 2.14
C PRO A 188 -5.47 23.37 3.45
N LEU A 189 -5.38 22.29 4.23
CA LEU A 189 -5.91 22.28 5.59
C LEU A 189 -5.24 23.39 6.41
N LYS A 190 -6.03 24.09 7.22
CA LYS A 190 -5.48 25.07 8.18
C LYS A 190 -4.76 24.33 9.31
N LYS A 191 -3.58 24.83 9.73
CA LYS A 191 -2.83 24.32 10.89
C LYS A 191 -3.53 24.69 12.21
N SER A 192 -4.76 24.24 12.37
CA SER A 192 -5.64 24.53 13.48
C SER A 192 -6.25 23.26 14.05
N ILE A 193 -6.52 23.28 15.35
CA ILE A 193 -7.20 22.18 16.05
C ILE A 193 -8.56 21.83 15.42
N TYR A 194 -9.24 22.77 14.80
CA TYR A 194 -10.51 22.56 14.12
C TYR A 194 -10.39 21.70 12.86
N SER A 195 -9.20 21.55 12.30
CA SER A 195 -8.91 20.65 11.18
C SER A 195 -8.69 19.19 11.61
N LEU A 196 -8.57 18.94 12.92
CA LEU A 196 -8.13 17.65 13.46
C LEU A 196 -9.10 16.52 13.11
N TYR A 197 -10.41 16.76 13.11
CA TYR A 197 -11.40 15.75 12.74
C TYR A 197 -11.28 15.33 11.26
N GLN A 198 -11.18 16.29 10.35
CA GLN A 198 -10.98 16.00 8.92
C GLN A 198 -9.66 15.27 8.68
N LEU A 199 -8.61 15.71 9.35
CA LEU A 199 -7.29 15.08 9.25
C LEU A 199 -7.30 13.64 9.77
N PHE A 200 -7.93 13.39 10.92
CA PHE A 200 -8.12 12.05 11.47
C PHE A 200 -8.85 11.13 10.47
N THR A 201 -9.92 11.63 9.83
CA THR A 201 -10.68 10.88 8.83
C THR A 201 -9.82 10.53 7.62
N ILE A 202 -9.00 11.46 7.12
CA ILE A 202 -8.08 11.25 6.00
C ILE A 202 -7.04 10.18 6.36
N MET A 203 -6.43 10.29 7.54
CA MET A 203 -5.38 9.38 7.98
C MET A 203 -5.91 7.98 8.27
N LYS A 204 -7.08 7.87 8.92
CA LYS A 204 -7.76 6.60 9.12
C LYS A 204 -8.08 5.92 7.78
N ALA A 205 -8.60 6.67 6.81
CA ALA A 205 -8.87 6.14 5.48
C ALA A 205 -7.59 5.71 4.74
N ALA A 206 -6.45 6.37 4.97
CA ALA A 206 -5.16 5.94 4.44
C ALA A 206 -4.75 4.57 4.98
N ASN A 207 -4.87 4.35 6.29
CA ASN A 207 -4.58 3.07 6.93
C ASN A 207 -5.45 1.94 6.37
N TYR A 208 -6.76 2.19 6.16
CA TYR A 208 -7.68 1.19 5.61
C TYR A 208 -7.35 0.86 4.14
N ARG A 209 -7.08 1.87 3.29
CA ARG A 209 -6.68 1.62 1.89
C ARG A 209 -5.40 0.77 1.81
N TYR A 210 -4.44 1.05 2.68
CA TYR A 210 -3.23 0.27 2.74
C TYR A 210 -3.49 -1.17 3.20
N LEU A 211 -4.26 -1.33 4.27
CA LEU A 211 -4.65 -2.65 4.78
C LEU A 211 -5.38 -3.47 3.71
N GLU A 212 -6.38 -2.88 3.05
CA GLU A 212 -7.12 -3.50 1.95
C GLU A 212 -6.18 -3.94 0.83
N PHE A 213 -5.23 -3.09 0.45
CA PHE A 213 -4.25 -3.44 -0.59
C PHE A 213 -3.38 -4.62 -0.18
N VAL A 214 -2.77 -4.60 1.01
CA VAL A 214 -1.86 -5.67 1.44
C VAL A 214 -2.60 -6.97 1.80
N SER A 215 -3.88 -6.91 2.14
CA SER A 215 -4.72 -8.09 2.40
C SER A 215 -5.40 -8.64 1.13
N SER A 216 -5.57 -7.84 0.08
CA SER A 216 -6.20 -8.31 -1.17
C SER A 216 -5.36 -9.31 -1.96
N PHE A 217 -4.09 -9.48 -1.59
CA PHE A 217 -3.20 -10.50 -2.16
C PHE A 217 -3.40 -11.90 -1.56
N ASP A 218 -4.24 -12.03 -0.58
CA ASP A 218 -4.62 -13.32 0.00
C ASP A 218 -5.46 -14.18 -0.97
N ASP A 219 -5.96 -13.59 -2.06
CA ASP A 219 -6.50 -14.34 -3.20
C ASP A 219 -5.38 -14.73 -4.20
N HIS A 220 -4.36 -15.40 -3.68
CA HIS A 220 -3.31 -16.03 -4.51
C HIS A 220 -3.88 -17.10 -5.46
N SER A 221 -5.14 -17.47 -5.31
CA SER A 221 -5.80 -18.47 -6.17
C SER A 221 -5.78 -18.03 -7.64
N GLY A 222 -6.01 -16.76 -7.94
CA GLY A 222 -5.93 -16.20 -9.28
C GLY A 222 -4.50 -16.17 -9.84
N GLY A 223 -3.56 -15.62 -9.08
CA GLY A 223 -2.15 -15.50 -9.49
C GLY A 223 -1.46 -16.86 -9.58
N LYS A 224 -1.65 -17.74 -8.58
CA LYS A 224 -1.16 -19.12 -8.59
C LYS A 224 -1.75 -19.90 -9.76
N LYS A 225 -3.05 -19.80 -10.00
CA LYS A 225 -3.75 -20.44 -11.11
C LYS A 225 -3.24 -19.95 -12.47
N ASN A 226 -2.99 -18.66 -12.60
CA ASN A 226 -2.45 -18.05 -13.81
C ASN A 226 -1.01 -18.50 -14.08
N LEU A 227 -0.15 -18.52 -13.06
CA LEU A 227 1.23 -18.99 -13.20
C LEU A 227 1.28 -20.50 -13.49
N THR A 228 0.50 -21.32 -12.78
CA THR A 228 0.35 -22.75 -13.01
C THR A 228 -0.09 -23.01 -14.45
N LYS A 229 -1.14 -22.34 -14.92
CA LYS A 229 -1.62 -22.46 -16.31
C LYS A 229 -0.54 -22.10 -17.33
N ALA A 230 0.30 -21.13 -17.08
CA ALA A 230 1.39 -20.73 -17.97
C ALA A 230 2.54 -21.75 -17.99
N THR A 231 2.79 -22.45 -16.87
CA THR A 231 3.88 -23.43 -16.73
C THR A 231 3.49 -24.86 -17.09
N GLU A 232 2.21 -25.17 -17.20
CA GLU A 232 1.70 -26.45 -17.64
C GLU A 232 1.74 -26.59 -19.17
N ALA A 233 1.84 -27.84 -19.67
CA ALA A 233 1.83 -28.09 -21.10
C ALA A 233 0.41 -27.98 -21.68
N VAL A 234 0.29 -27.31 -22.83
CA VAL A 234 -0.98 -27.18 -23.57
C VAL A 234 -1.00 -28.13 -24.76
N LYS A 235 -2.14 -28.79 -24.98
CA LYS A 235 -2.34 -29.67 -26.15
C LYS A 235 -3.19 -28.97 -27.20
N GLU A 236 -2.74 -28.97 -28.45
CA GLU A 236 -3.49 -28.52 -29.62
C GLU A 236 -3.35 -29.58 -30.76
N LYS A 237 -4.47 -30.05 -31.29
CA LYS A 237 -4.53 -31.02 -32.43
C LYS A 237 -3.58 -32.19 -32.24
N GLY A 238 -3.62 -32.82 -31.05
CA GLY A 238 -2.80 -34.00 -30.72
C GLY A 238 -1.32 -33.71 -30.42
N ARG A 239 -0.85 -32.48 -30.57
CA ARG A 239 0.53 -32.08 -30.25
C ARG A 239 0.58 -31.38 -28.89
N SER A 240 1.60 -31.76 -28.08
CA SER A 240 1.85 -31.11 -26.79
C SER A 240 2.86 -29.97 -26.96
N TYR A 241 2.54 -28.85 -26.34
CA TYR A 241 3.41 -27.67 -26.26
C TYR A 241 3.79 -27.45 -24.82
N ARG A 242 5.09 -27.52 -24.50
CA ARG A 242 5.57 -27.34 -23.13
C ARG A 242 5.20 -25.98 -22.54
N GLY A 243 4.99 -25.92 -21.24
CA GLY A 243 4.80 -24.69 -20.49
C GLY A 243 6.00 -23.76 -20.53
N LEU A 244 5.81 -22.55 -20.02
CA LEU A 244 6.88 -21.57 -19.87
C LEU A 244 7.80 -21.99 -18.70
N ASN A 245 9.10 -21.84 -18.91
CA ASN A 245 10.09 -22.10 -17.86
C ASN A 245 10.93 -20.84 -17.63
N PHE A 246 10.66 -20.15 -16.53
CA PHE A 246 11.36 -18.92 -16.13
C PHE A 246 12.83 -19.15 -15.72
N PHE A 247 13.28 -20.42 -15.59
CA PHE A 247 14.66 -20.79 -15.31
C PHE A 247 15.42 -21.26 -16.56
N SER A 248 14.72 -21.49 -17.66
CA SER A 248 15.36 -21.81 -18.93
C SER A 248 15.93 -20.55 -19.57
N PRO A 249 17.25 -20.46 -19.85
CA PRO A 249 17.85 -19.28 -20.46
C PRO A 249 17.16 -18.87 -21.77
N LYS A 250 16.74 -19.84 -22.58
CA LYS A 250 16.04 -19.58 -23.85
C LYS A 250 14.65 -18.99 -23.65
N ASP A 251 13.86 -19.50 -22.70
CA ASP A 251 12.53 -18.98 -22.42
C ASP A 251 12.64 -17.60 -21.74
N LEU A 252 13.58 -17.46 -20.79
CA LEU A 252 13.83 -16.22 -20.07
C LEU A 252 14.15 -15.07 -21.04
N LEU A 253 15.13 -15.27 -21.92
CA LEU A 253 15.54 -14.25 -22.88
C LEU A 253 14.37 -13.82 -23.80
N VAL A 254 13.54 -14.77 -24.24
CA VAL A 254 12.33 -14.44 -25.03
C VAL A 254 11.34 -13.61 -24.22
N LEU A 255 11.08 -13.99 -22.96
CA LEU A 255 10.13 -13.30 -22.09
C LEU A 255 10.59 -11.88 -21.74
N GLU A 256 11.89 -11.70 -21.48
CA GLU A 256 12.49 -10.39 -21.23
C GLU A 256 12.40 -9.49 -22.48
N VAL A 257 12.69 -10.02 -23.65
CA VAL A 257 12.61 -9.24 -24.90
C VAL A 257 11.19 -8.81 -25.20
N ILE A 258 10.19 -9.71 -25.14
CA ILE A 258 8.80 -9.35 -25.44
C ILE A 258 8.17 -8.44 -24.39
N SER A 259 8.76 -8.29 -23.19
CA SER A 259 8.32 -7.38 -22.16
C SER A 259 8.87 -5.95 -22.29
N ARG A 260 9.72 -5.67 -23.29
CA ARG A 260 10.24 -4.33 -23.53
C ARG A 260 9.11 -3.36 -23.90
N GLY A 261 9.20 -2.13 -23.39
CA GLY A 261 8.19 -1.10 -23.57
C GLY A 261 7.83 -0.80 -25.03
N GLU A 262 8.83 -0.88 -25.94
CA GLU A 262 8.64 -0.70 -27.38
C GLU A 262 7.67 -1.73 -27.97
N TYR A 263 7.76 -3.00 -27.56
CA TYR A 263 6.87 -4.06 -28.04
C TYR A 263 5.51 -4.05 -27.37
N MET A 264 5.44 -3.54 -26.16
CA MET A 264 4.16 -3.35 -25.47
C MET A 264 3.31 -2.27 -26.11
N THR A 265 3.94 -1.23 -26.66
CA THR A 265 3.25 -0.08 -27.28
C THR A 265 2.97 -0.31 -28.75
N PHE A 266 3.97 -0.75 -29.51
CA PHE A 266 3.86 -0.85 -30.98
C PHE A 266 3.62 -2.26 -31.48
N GLY A 267 3.59 -3.26 -30.59
CA GLY A 267 3.55 -4.69 -30.96
C GLY A 267 4.87 -5.17 -31.57
N MET A 268 4.95 -6.45 -31.90
CA MET A 268 6.17 -7.13 -32.32
C MET A 268 5.94 -8.05 -33.51
N GLN A 269 6.95 -8.25 -34.31
CA GLN A 269 7.04 -9.28 -35.34
C GLN A 269 8.19 -10.23 -35.04
N GLY A 270 8.14 -11.47 -35.56
CA GLY A 270 9.21 -12.44 -35.34
C GLY A 270 10.61 -11.96 -35.75
N LYS A 271 10.72 -11.10 -36.78
CA LYS A 271 11.98 -10.48 -37.19
C LYS A 271 12.53 -9.52 -36.12
N ASP A 272 11.67 -8.78 -35.41
CA ASP A 272 12.06 -7.79 -34.43
C ASP A 272 12.64 -8.49 -33.19
N ILE A 273 11.97 -9.53 -32.72
CA ILE A 273 12.45 -10.33 -31.56
C ILE A 273 13.75 -11.06 -31.89
N ARG A 274 13.89 -11.59 -33.09
CA ARG A 274 15.13 -12.27 -33.53
C ARG A 274 16.37 -11.39 -33.52
N ARG A 275 16.25 -10.06 -33.67
CA ARG A 275 17.38 -9.12 -33.54
C ARG A 275 18.03 -9.13 -32.15
N HIS A 276 17.30 -9.57 -31.15
CA HIS A 276 17.77 -9.64 -29.76
C HIS A 276 18.12 -11.07 -29.32
N LEU A 277 17.93 -12.04 -30.21
CA LEU A 277 18.13 -13.46 -29.93
C LEU A 277 19.16 -13.99 -30.91
N GLU A 278 20.32 -14.37 -30.43
CA GLU A 278 21.38 -14.96 -31.24
C GLU A 278 20.92 -16.35 -31.75
N ASP A 279 21.24 -16.67 -33.02
CA ASP A 279 21.08 -17.95 -33.67
C ASP A 279 19.66 -18.57 -33.72
N ILE A 280 18.61 -17.77 -33.72
CA ILE A 280 17.24 -18.26 -33.88
C ILE A 280 16.75 -18.15 -35.33
N SER A 281 16.49 -19.31 -35.97
CA SER A 281 15.92 -19.35 -37.31
C SER A 281 14.47 -18.82 -37.36
N PRO A 282 13.99 -18.31 -38.51
CA PRO A 282 12.59 -17.88 -38.66
C PRO A 282 11.57 -18.96 -38.30
N SER A 283 11.86 -20.21 -38.62
CA SER A 283 10.99 -21.33 -38.31
C SER A 283 10.96 -21.67 -36.81
N ALA A 284 12.08 -21.54 -36.12
CA ALA A 284 12.16 -21.68 -34.67
C ALA A 284 11.36 -20.55 -33.97
N MET A 285 11.51 -19.29 -34.44
CA MET A 285 10.74 -18.15 -33.89
C MET A 285 9.25 -18.34 -34.10
N SER A 286 8.81 -18.83 -35.24
CA SER A 286 7.40 -19.14 -35.50
C SER A 286 6.85 -20.18 -34.52
N ARG A 287 7.65 -21.20 -34.17
CA ARG A 287 7.28 -22.22 -33.17
C ARG A 287 7.17 -21.61 -31.76
N ILE A 288 8.10 -20.70 -31.39
CA ILE A 288 8.06 -19.98 -30.13
C ILE A 288 6.78 -19.13 -30.05
N PHE A 289 6.48 -18.32 -31.08
CA PHE A 289 5.28 -17.49 -31.13
C PHE A 289 4.00 -18.32 -31.08
N LYS A 290 3.97 -19.48 -31.78
CA LYS A 290 2.84 -20.41 -31.67
C LYS A 290 2.64 -20.88 -30.23
N ARG A 291 3.73 -21.27 -29.56
CA ARG A 291 3.68 -21.73 -28.16
C ARG A 291 3.17 -20.61 -27.25
N LEU A 292 3.75 -19.41 -27.32
CA LEU A 292 3.32 -18.24 -26.52
C LEU A 292 1.85 -17.90 -26.71
N ARG A 293 1.36 -17.99 -27.96
CA ARG A 293 -0.05 -17.77 -28.28
C ARG A 293 -0.97 -18.83 -27.67
N LEU A 294 -0.56 -20.09 -27.71
CA LEU A 294 -1.33 -21.19 -27.12
C LEU A 294 -1.44 -21.08 -25.61
N HIS A 295 -0.40 -20.54 -24.96
CA HIS A 295 -0.43 -20.21 -23.54
C HIS A 295 -1.12 -18.86 -23.22
N GLY A 296 -1.66 -18.17 -24.23
CA GLY A 296 -2.37 -16.89 -24.05
C GLY A 296 -1.45 -15.70 -23.69
N ILE A 297 -0.13 -15.86 -23.83
CA ILE A 297 0.85 -14.80 -23.49
C ILE A 297 0.84 -13.68 -24.53
N ILE A 298 0.71 -14.04 -25.81
CA ILE A 298 0.62 -13.09 -26.90
C ILE A 298 -0.61 -13.39 -27.75
N GLU A 299 -1.12 -12.37 -28.42
CA GLU A 299 -2.18 -12.48 -29.41
C GLU A 299 -1.73 -11.91 -30.76
N ARG A 300 -2.30 -12.42 -31.84
CA ARG A 300 -1.99 -12.00 -33.20
C ARG A 300 -3.06 -11.03 -33.70
N VAL A 301 -2.64 -9.93 -34.28
CA VAL A 301 -3.55 -9.03 -34.99
C VAL A 301 -4.04 -9.72 -36.27
N GLN A 302 -5.35 -9.80 -36.42
CA GLN A 302 -5.97 -10.46 -37.56
C GLN A 302 -5.47 -9.89 -38.91
N GLY A 303 -5.17 -10.77 -39.86
CA GLY A 303 -4.67 -10.36 -41.18
C GLY A 303 -3.20 -9.90 -41.22
N THR A 304 -2.48 -9.91 -40.11
CA THR A 304 -1.08 -9.42 -40.05
C THR A 304 -0.14 -10.45 -39.44
N TYR A 305 1.18 -10.18 -39.49
CA TYR A 305 2.22 -10.91 -38.76
C TYR A 305 2.64 -10.18 -37.46
N LYS A 306 1.78 -9.29 -36.98
CA LYS A 306 2.04 -8.49 -35.78
C LYS A 306 1.36 -9.13 -34.55
N TYR A 307 2.06 -9.10 -33.43
CA TYR A 307 1.62 -9.66 -32.15
C TYR A 307 1.69 -8.61 -31.05
N PHE A 308 0.83 -8.73 -30.06
CA PHE A 308 0.85 -7.97 -28.82
C PHE A 308 0.87 -8.90 -27.62
N THR A 309 1.51 -8.48 -26.55
CA THR A 309 1.42 -9.16 -25.25
C THR A 309 0.06 -8.89 -24.65
N THR A 310 -0.67 -9.95 -24.29
CA THR A 310 -2.01 -9.84 -23.66
C THR A 310 -1.90 -9.28 -22.24
N ALA A 311 -3.00 -8.82 -21.64
CA ALA A 311 -3.05 -8.43 -20.24
C ALA A 311 -2.57 -9.57 -19.33
N TYR A 312 -3.10 -10.78 -19.55
CA TYR A 312 -2.67 -12.01 -18.88
C TYR A 312 -1.15 -12.28 -19.07
N GLY A 313 -0.65 -12.12 -20.29
CA GLY A 313 0.77 -12.30 -20.59
C GLY A 313 1.66 -11.32 -19.83
N LYS A 314 1.26 -10.05 -19.72
CA LYS A 314 1.98 -9.03 -18.95
C LYS A 314 2.08 -9.41 -17.48
N GLU A 315 0.96 -9.82 -16.88
CA GLU A 315 0.91 -10.23 -15.47
C GLU A 315 1.79 -11.47 -15.20
N VAL A 316 1.66 -12.51 -16.04
CA VAL A 316 2.42 -13.76 -15.88
C VAL A 316 3.92 -13.53 -16.06
N ILE A 317 4.34 -12.73 -17.06
CA ILE A 317 5.76 -12.44 -17.28
C ILE A 317 6.30 -11.61 -16.10
N ALA A 318 5.59 -10.55 -15.71
CA ALA A 318 6.01 -9.70 -14.59
C ALA A 318 6.14 -10.53 -13.29
N ALA A 319 5.13 -11.33 -12.96
CA ALA A 319 5.15 -12.19 -11.78
C ALA A 319 6.31 -13.20 -11.82
N GLY A 320 6.47 -13.91 -12.93
CA GLY A 320 7.51 -14.93 -13.08
C GLY A 320 8.94 -14.37 -13.00
N LEU A 321 9.20 -13.24 -13.64
CA LEU A 321 10.50 -12.54 -13.56
C LEU A 321 10.75 -11.97 -12.16
N THR A 322 9.74 -11.44 -11.52
CA THR A 322 9.83 -10.92 -10.14
C THR A 322 10.18 -12.04 -9.15
N VAL A 323 9.43 -13.13 -9.17
CA VAL A 323 9.70 -14.30 -8.30
C VAL A 323 11.10 -14.85 -8.53
N ARG A 324 11.49 -15.01 -9.80
CA ARG A 324 12.84 -15.48 -10.13
C ARG A 324 13.94 -14.55 -9.60
N ASN A 325 13.87 -13.26 -9.94
CA ASN A 325 14.97 -12.33 -9.72
C ASN A 325 15.04 -11.80 -8.28
N LEU A 326 13.90 -11.59 -7.62
CA LEU A 326 13.86 -10.98 -6.30
C LEU A 326 13.68 -11.98 -5.16
N VAL A 327 13.24 -13.18 -5.44
CA VAL A 327 12.99 -14.19 -4.40
C VAL A 327 13.94 -15.37 -4.53
N LEU A 328 13.90 -16.07 -5.67
CA LEU A 328 14.59 -17.35 -5.78
C LEU A 328 16.11 -17.19 -5.99
N ILE A 329 16.56 -16.27 -6.86
CA ILE A 329 18.00 -16.07 -7.06
C ILE A 329 18.68 -15.57 -5.79
N PRO A 330 18.19 -14.54 -5.07
CA PRO A 330 18.80 -14.12 -3.81
C PRO A 330 18.73 -15.17 -2.70
N ALA A 331 17.70 -16.03 -2.69
CA ALA A 331 17.57 -17.08 -1.68
C ALA A 331 18.53 -18.28 -1.94
N LEU A 332 19.08 -18.39 -3.14
CA LEU A 332 20.01 -19.46 -3.53
C LEU A 332 21.47 -18.98 -3.62
N ALA A 333 21.72 -17.69 -3.48
CA ALA A 333 23.04 -17.09 -3.44
C ALA A 333 23.61 -17.04 -2.03
#